data_e62cf79fcf298d9e7244226c2caea4fd
#
_entry.id   e62cf79fcf298d9e7244226c2caea4fd
#
_cell.length_a   1.000
_cell.length_b   1.000
_cell.length_c   1.000
_cell.angle_alpha   90.00
_cell.angle_beta   90.00
_cell.angle_gamma   90.00
#
_symmetry.space_group_name_H-M   'P 1'
#
loop_
_entity.id
_entity.type
_entity.pdbx_description
1 polymer ?
#
loop_
_entity_poly.entity_id
_entity_poly.type
_entity_poly.pdbx_seq_one_letter_code
_entity_poly.pdbx_strand_id
1 'polypeptide(L)'
;MIILIDSGNSRLKVGWFDPDAPQAAREPAPVAFDNLDLDALGRWLATLPRRPQRALGVNVAGLARGEAIAATLRAGGCDIRWL
;
A
#
# COMPACT_ATOMS: atom_id res chain seq x y z
N MET A 1 -7.40 -9.80 -1.94
CA MET A 1 -6.47 -8.75 -2.44
C MET A 1 -5.53 -8.33 -1.34
N ILE A 2 -4.26 -8.30 -1.63
CA ILE A 2 -3.21 -7.88 -0.71
C ILE A 2 -2.51 -6.68 -1.31
N ILE A 3 -2.36 -5.61 -0.52
CA ILE A 3 -1.60 -4.43 -0.91
C ILE A 3 -0.13 -4.69 -0.61
N LEU A 4 0.73 -4.29 -1.52
CA LEU A 4 2.17 -4.36 -1.36
C LEU A 4 2.72 -2.95 -1.24
N ILE A 5 3.52 -2.71 -0.20
CA ILE A 5 4.07 -1.40 0.12
C ILE A 5 5.59 -1.47 0.16
N ASP A 6 6.24 -0.57 -0.55
CA ASP A 6 7.68 -0.34 -0.46
C ASP A 6 7.89 1.14 -0.08
N SER A 7 8.16 1.38 1.19
CA SER A 7 8.34 2.71 1.76
C SER A 7 9.82 3.06 1.78
N GLY A 8 10.28 3.75 0.74
CA GLY A 8 11.65 4.24 0.63
C GLY A 8 11.81 5.65 1.19
N ASN A 9 13.05 6.14 1.17
CA ASN A 9 13.38 7.46 1.74
C ASN A 9 12.76 8.63 0.96
N SER A 10 12.52 8.47 -0.34
CA SER A 10 11.96 9.53 -1.19
C SER A 10 10.59 9.18 -1.71
N ARG A 11 10.34 7.91 -2.00
CA ARG A 11 9.14 7.45 -2.67
C ARG A 11 8.47 6.33 -1.92
N LEU A 12 7.16 6.34 -2.01
CA LEU A 12 6.30 5.25 -1.60
C LEU A 12 5.82 4.54 -2.85
N LYS A 13 6.20 3.28 -3.02
CA LYS A 13 5.74 2.45 -4.13
C LYS A 13 4.67 1.50 -3.62
N VAL A 14 3.61 1.37 -4.39
CA VAL A 14 2.47 0.56 -4.02
C VAL A 14 2.03 -0.31 -5.17
N GLY A 15 1.49 -1.46 -4.83
CA GLY A 15 0.89 -2.38 -5.76
C GLY A 15 -0.14 -3.25 -5.06
N TRP A 16 -0.80 -4.11 -5.82
CA TRP A 16 -1.73 -5.07 -5.24
C TRP A 16 -1.59 -6.43 -5.92
N PHE A 17 -1.96 -7.45 -5.18
CA PHE A 17 -1.91 -8.83 -5.62
C PHE A 17 -3.16 -9.53 -5.12
N ASP A 18 -3.81 -10.31 -6.00
CA ASP A 18 -5.00 -11.07 -5.64
C ASP A 18 -4.70 -12.56 -5.74
N PRO A 19 -4.41 -13.22 -4.60
CA PRO A 19 -4.07 -14.64 -4.60
C PRO A 19 -5.26 -15.55 -4.93
N ASP A 20 -6.49 -15.04 -4.82
CA ASP A 20 -7.71 -15.82 -5.04
C ASP A 20 -8.16 -15.79 -6.51
N ALA A 21 -7.53 -15.00 -7.35
CA ALA A 21 -7.82 -14.96 -8.77
C ALA A 21 -7.33 -16.25 -9.44
N PRO A 22 -8.03 -16.76 -10.51
CA PRO A 22 -7.59 -17.94 -11.23
C PRO A 22 -6.16 -17.86 -11.77
N GLN A 23 -5.75 -16.66 -12.15
CA GLN A 23 -4.35 -16.31 -12.38
C GLN A 23 -4.05 -15.16 -11.46
N ALA A 24 -2.99 -15.25 -10.67
CA ALA A 24 -2.66 -14.24 -9.69
C ALA A 24 -2.64 -12.84 -10.32
N ALA A 25 -3.74 -12.12 -10.13
CA ALA A 25 -3.91 -10.79 -10.72
C ALA A 25 -3.16 -9.75 -9.90
N ARG A 26 -2.57 -8.79 -10.58
CA ARG A 26 -1.92 -7.63 -9.99
C ARG A 26 -2.06 -6.45 -10.95
N GLU A 27 -1.80 -5.26 -10.46
CA GLU A 27 -1.78 -4.10 -11.33
C GLU A 27 -0.68 -4.25 -12.40
N PRO A 28 -0.86 -3.67 -13.59
CA PRO A 28 0.12 -3.78 -14.68
C PRO A 28 1.47 -3.17 -14.35
N ALA A 29 1.48 -2.14 -13.51
CA ALA A 29 2.71 -1.45 -13.09
C ALA A 29 2.54 -0.91 -11.67
N PRO A 30 3.60 -0.96 -10.85
CA PRO A 30 3.55 -0.31 -9.55
C PRO A 30 3.31 1.18 -9.68
N VAL A 31 2.61 1.76 -8.73
CA VAL A 31 2.40 3.20 -8.64
C VAL A 31 3.34 3.76 -7.58
N ALA A 32 3.93 4.91 -7.86
CA ALA A 32 4.85 5.57 -6.94
C ALA A 32 4.34 6.97 -6.58
N PHE A 33 4.44 7.30 -5.30
CA PHE A 33 4.10 8.62 -4.77
C PHE A 33 5.32 9.20 -4.08
N ASP A 34 5.31 10.53 -3.89
CA ASP A 34 6.18 11.14 -2.89
C ASP A 34 5.84 10.55 -1.52
N ASN A 35 6.84 10.19 -0.72
CA ASN A 35 6.58 9.53 0.56
C ASN A 35 5.94 10.46 1.60
N LEU A 36 5.85 11.76 1.34
CA LEU A 36 5.14 12.72 2.17
C LEU A 36 3.68 12.90 1.75
N ASP A 37 3.29 12.39 0.58
CA ASP A 37 1.95 12.57 0.02
C ASP A 37 1.06 11.36 0.35
N LEU A 38 0.65 11.26 1.61
CA LEU A 38 -0.23 10.17 2.05
C LEU A 38 -1.67 10.35 1.57
N ASP A 39 -2.07 11.56 1.18
CA ASP A 39 -3.36 11.76 0.54
C ASP A 39 -3.43 11.05 -0.81
N ALA A 40 -2.30 11.02 -1.54
CA ALA A 40 -2.22 10.25 -2.78
C ALA A 40 -2.40 8.75 -2.53
N LEU A 41 -1.86 8.21 -1.44
CA LEU A 41 -2.08 6.83 -1.05
C LEU A 41 -3.56 6.56 -0.81
N GLY A 42 -4.23 7.43 -0.06
CA GLY A 42 -5.67 7.30 0.20
C GLY A 42 -6.50 7.34 -1.08
N ARG A 43 -6.20 8.24 -2.00
CA ARG A 43 -6.87 8.32 -3.30
C ARG A 43 -6.65 7.05 -4.14
N TRP A 44 -5.43 6.54 -4.13
CA TRP A 44 -5.11 5.30 -4.86
C TRP A 44 -5.91 4.12 -4.31
N LEU A 45 -5.98 3.97 -2.99
CA LEU A 45 -6.79 2.93 -2.36
C LEU A 45 -8.25 2.97 -2.81
N ALA A 46 -8.80 4.17 -2.97
CA ALA A 46 -10.18 4.36 -3.40
C ALA A 46 -10.42 3.94 -4.85
N THR A 47 -9.36 3.82 -5.67
CA THR A 47 -9.50 3.40 -7.08
C THR A 47 -9.47 1.88 -7.27
N LEU A 48 -9.19 1.12 -6.22
CA LEU A 48 -9.03 -0.33 -6.35
C LEU A 48 -10.36 -1.03 -6.63
N PRO A 49 -10.33 -2.15 -7.39
CA PRO A 49 -11.56 -2.86 -7.75
C PRO A 49 -12.27 -3.49 -6.56
N ARG A 50 -11.54 -3.76 -5.49
CA ARG A 50 -12.09 -4.28 -4.24
C ARG A 50 -11.43 -3.60 -3.05
N ARG A 51 -12.10 -3.60 -1.90
CA ARG A 51 -11.54 -3.05 -0.67
C ARG A 51 -10.52 -4.05 -0.10
N PRO A 52 -9.24 -3.70 -0.02
CA PRO A 52 -8.23 -4.57 0.56
C PRO A 52 -8.36 -4.59 2.09
N GLN A 53 -8.07 -5.74 2.69
CA GLN A 53 -8.09 -5.91 4.14
C GLN A 53 -6.69 -6.07 4.72
N ARG A 54 -5.71 -6.42 3.87
CA ARG A 54 -4.35 -6.69 4.30
C ARG A 54 -3.35 -5.98 3.40
N ALA A 55 -2.25 -5.59 4.00
CA ALA A 55 -1.07 -5.11 3.30
C ALA A 55 0.18 -5.76 3.86
N LEU A 56 1.16 -5.96 3.00
CA LEU A 56 2.51 -6.34 3.39
C LEU A 56 3.45 -5.26 2.91
N GLY A 57 4.43 -4.92 3.72
CA GLY A 57 5.34 -3.86 3.34
C GLY A 57 6.71 -3.95 3.93
N VAL A 58 7.63 -3.22 3.31
CA VAL A 58 8.96 -2.92 3.86
C VAL A 58 9.07 -1.42 4.01
N ASN A 59 9.73 -0.98 5.07
CA ASN A 59 9.87 0.44 5.37
C ASN A 59 11.31 0.76 5.78
N VAL A 60 11.97 1.62 5.03
CA VAL A 60 13.29 2.15 5.35
C VAL A 60 13.25 3.67 5.57
N ALA A 61 12.06 4.26 5.64
CA ALA A 61 11.87 5.70 5.80
C ALA A 61 11.71 6.14 7.25
N GLY A 62 11.86 5.22 8.20
CA GLY A 62 11.77 5.50 9.63
C GLY A 62 10.41 5.17 10.23
N LEU A 63 10.39 5.02 11.55
CA LEU A 63 9.22 4.57 12.31
C LEU A 63 8.01 5.49 12.12
N ALA A 64 8.22 6.80 12.20
CA ALA A 64 7.12 7.76 12.07
C ALA A 64 6.43 7.66 10.72
N ARG A 65 7.20 7.46 9.65
CA ARG A 65 6.65 7.28 8.31
C ARG A 65 5.86 5.99 8.21
N GLY A 66 6.40 4.90 8.74
CA GLY A 66 5.69 3.61 8.78
C GLY A 66 4.37 3.70 9.53
N GLU A 67 4.34 4.41 10.66
CA GLU A 67 3.11 4.61 11.43
C GLU A 67 2.08 5.44 10.67
N ALA A 68 2.52 6.48 9.96
CA ALA A 68 1.62 7.31 9.16
C ALA A 68 1.00 6.54 8.00
N ILE A 69 1.78 5.70 7.33
CA ILE A 69 1.29 4.82 6.26
C ILE A 69 0.27 3.83 6.84
N ALA A 70 0.59 3.21 7.96
CA ALA A 70 -0.30 2.25 8.61
C ALA A 70 -1.63 2.90 9.00
N ALA A 71 -1.61 4.13 9.50
CA ALA A 71 -2.82 4.87 9.86
C ALA A 71 -3.69 5.18 8.62
N THR A 72 -3.06 5.57 7.51
CA THR A 72 -3.76 5.82 6.26
C THR A 72 -4.45 4.55 5.74
N LEU A 73 -3.76 3.42 5.77
CA LEU A 73 -4.33 2.14 5.36
C LEU A 73 -5.48 1.71 6.28
N ARG A 74 -5.29 1.86 7.59
CA ARG A 74 -6.30 1.48 8.57
C ARG A 74 -7.57 2.30 8.44
N ALA A 75 -7.46 3.57 8.10
CA ALA A 75 -8.63 4.40 7.82
C ALA A 75 -9.47 3.85 6.67
N GLY A 76 -8.86 3.13 5.73
CA GLY A 76 -9.54 2.42 4.65
C GLY A 76 -9.91 0.96 4.99
N GLY A 77 -9.71 0.53 6.23
CA GLY A 77 -10.02 -0.84 6.65
C GLY A 77 -8.94 -1.87 6.34
N CYS A 78 -7.72 -1.41 6.08
CA CYS A 78 -6.60 -2.28 5.68
C CYS A 78 -5.52 -2.28 6.76
N ASP A 79 -5.17 -3.46 7.26
CA ASP A 79 -4.09 -3.62 8.22
C ASP A 79 -2.79 -4.00 7.52
N ILE A 80 -1.69 -3.37 7.89
CA ILE A 80 -0.38 -3.66 7.33
C ILE A 80 0.48 -4.47 8.29
N ARG A 81 1.23 -5.40 7.72
CA ARG A 81 2.32 -6.10 8.38
C ARG A 81 3.63 -5.65 7.76
N TRP A 82 4.50 -5.09 8.57
CA TRP A 82 5.85 -4.71 8.16
C TRP A 82 6.80 -5.89 8.27
N LEU A 83 7.60 -6.06 7.26
CA LEU A 83 8.63 -7.11 7.21
C LEU A 83 9.97 -6.60 7.70
#